data_6483cc6ba7755aace6a81951b946264c
#
_entry.id   6483cc6ba7755aace6a81951b946264c
#
_cell.length_a   1.000
_cell.length_b   1.000
_cell.length_c   1.000
_cell.angle_alpha   90.00
_cell.angle_beta   90.00
_cell.angle_gamma   90.00
#
_symmetry.space_group_name_H-M   'P 1'
#
loop_
_entity.id
_entity.type
_entity.pdbx_description
1 polymer ?
#
loop_
_entity_poly.entity_id
_entity_poly.type
_entity_poly.pdbx_seq_one_letter_code
_entity_poly.pdbx_strand_id
1 'polypeptide(L)'
;MKYNVVLPRLTETMEEGTLAVWHKKIGDYVNKREHFFDVETDKVTMEVESVDSGYLCEILVSEGGTAPVGTVIAVLAESKEEC
;
A
#
# COMPACT_ATOMS: atom_id res chain seq x y z
N MET A 1 -17.39 -4.53 1.02
CA MET A 1 -16.89 -3.19 0.66
C MET A 1 -15.43 -3.25 0.22
N LYS A 2 -15.06 -2.42 -0.73
CA LYS A 2 -13.70 -2.28 -1.15
C LYS A 2 -13.08 -1.03 -0.53
N TYR A 3 -11.80 -1.10 -0.24
CA TYR A 3 -11.05 0.00 0.36
C TYR A 3 -9.85 0.34 -0.52
N ASN A 4 -9.72 1.60 -0.89
CA ASN A 4 -8.54 2.05 -1.63
C ASN A 4 -7.38 2.25 -0.65
N VAL A 5 -6.23 1.70 -1.03
CA VAL A 5 -4.98 1.91 -0.29
C VAL A 5 -4.24 3.01 -1.01
N VAL A 6 -3.98 4.12 -0.34
CA VAL A 6 -3.29 5.24 -0.95
C VAL A 6 -1.87 5.35 -0.41
N LEU A 7 -0.99 5.93 -1.21
CA LEU A 7 0.38 6.19 -0.79
C LEU A 7 0.35 7.30 0.26
N PRO A 8 0.75 7.01 1.52
CA PRO A 8 0.64 8.00 2.59
C PRO A 8 1.80 8.99 2.56
N ARG A 9 1.56 10.17 3.13
CA ARG A 9 2.63 11.12 3.38
C ARG A 9 3.34 10.69 4.66
N LEU A 10 4.59 10.31 4.55
CA LEU A 10 5.37 9.79 5.67
C LEU A 10 6.33 10.82 6.26
N THR A 11 6.67 11.86 5.50
CA THR A 11 7.49 12.97 5.97
C THR A 11 6.83 14.27 5.53
N GLU A 12 7.18 15.37 6.18
CA GLU A 12 6.59 16.68 5.88
C GLU A 12 6.83 17.14 4.45
N THR A 13 7.98 16.79 3.90
CA THR A 13 8.37 17.26 2.57
C THR A 13 8.14 16.22 1.47
N MET A 14 7.56 15.09 1.82
CA MET A 14 7.33 14.01 0.86
C MET A 14 6.24 14.38 -0.13
N GLU A 15 6.58 14.40 -1.41
CA GLU A 15 5.63 14.63 -2.49
C GLU A 15 5.32 13.33 -3.23
N GLU A 16 6.28 12.42 -3.28
CA GLU A 16 6.14 11.13 -3.95
C GLU A 16 6.95 10.08 -3.21
N GLY A 17 6.72 8.82 -3.54
CA GLY A 17 7.47 7.72 -2.98
C GLY A 17 7.56 6.57 -3.96
N THR A 18 8.53 5.71 -3.75
CA THR A 18 8.74 4.51 -4.55
C THR A 18 8.36 3.30 -3.72
N LEU A 19 7.53 2.41 -4.30
CA LEU A 19 7.17 1.16 -3.63
C LEU A 19 8.39 0.24 -3.65
N ALA A 20 9.06 0.12 -2.50
CA ALA A 20 10.27 -0.68 -2.42
C ALA A 20 9.94 -2.17 -2.33
N VAL A 21 8.99 -2.54 -1.45
CA VAL A 21 8.62 -3.94 -1.22
C VAL A 21 7.13 -4.03 -0.92
N TRP A 22 6.46 -5.00 -1.52
CA TRP A 22 5.13 -5.43 -1.10
C TRP A 22 5.28 -6.69 -0.25
N HIS A 23 4.81 -6.67 0.98
CA HIS A 23 4.91 -7.82 1.90
C HIS A 23 3.73 -8.78 1.77
N LYS A 24 2.73 -8.41 0.99
CA LYS A 24 1.56 -9.24 0.71
C LYS A 24 1.39 -9.40 -0.80
N LYS A 25 0.72 -10.47 -1.18
CA LYS A 25 0.44 -10.80 -2.58
C LYS A 25 -1.05 -10.70 -2.83
N ILE A 26 -1.41 -10.52 -4.09
CA ILE A 26 -2.83 -10.53 -4.50
C ILE A 26 -3.43 -11.86 -4.04
N GLY A 27 -4.57 -11.77 -3.35
CA GLY A 27 -5.25 -12.90 -2.75
C GLY A 27 -4.97 -13.11 -1.27
N ASP A 28 -3.92 -12.49 -0.72
CA ASP A 28 -3.61 -12.60 0.69
C ASP A 28 -4.54 -11.76 1.53
N TYR A 29 -4.79 -12.22 2.76
CA TYR A 29 -5.53 -11.43 3.74
C TYR A 29 -4.54 -10.54 4.49
N VAL A 30 -4.88 -9.27 4.61
CA VAL A 30 -4.07 -8.27 5.32
C VAL A 30 -4.83 -7.87 6.57
N ASN A 31 -4.19 -7.92 7.72
CA ASN A 31 -4.79 -7.47 8.98
C ASN A 31 -4.45 -6.00 9.22
N LYS A 32 -5.37 -5.29 9.85
CA LYS A 32 -5.13 -3.92 10.27
C LYS A 32 -3.87 -3.88 11.15
N ARG A 33 -2.97 -2.93 10.87
CA ARG A 33 -1.68 -2.73 11.54
C ARG A 33 -0.62 -3.77 11.17
N GLU A 34 -0.93 -4.66 10.26
CA GLU A 34 0.07 -5.59 9.75
C GLU A 34 1.01 -4.82 8.80
N HIS A 35 2.29 -5.15 8.84
CA HIS A 35 3.29 -4.58 7.93
C HIS A 35 2.91 -4.94 6.49
N PHE A 36 2.59 -3.94 5.70
CA PHE A 36 1.98 -4.14 4.39
C PHE A 36 2.96 -3.89 3.24
N PHE A 37 3.62 -2.76 3.25
CA PHE A 37 4.57 -2.42 2.20
C PHE A 37 5.61 -1.43 2.72
N ASP A 38 6.71 -1.31 1.96
CA ASP A 38 7.77 -0.37 2.26
C ASP A 38 7.79 0.71 1.19
N VAL A 39 7.99 1.95 1.60
CA VAL A 39 8.09 3.09 0.71
C VAL A 39 9.46 3.73 0.87
N GLU A 40 10.14 3.89 -0.25
CA GLU A 40 11.40 4.60 -0.29
C GLU A 40 11.15 6.07 -0.60
N THR A 41 11.66 6.93 0.26
CA THR A 41 11.62 8.37 0.04
C THR A 41 13.02 8.85 -0.33
N ASP A 42 13.18 10.14 -0.56
CA ASP A 42 14.48 10.73 -0.89
C ASP A 42 15.53 10.59 0.23
N LYS A 43 15.08 10.29 1.45
CA LYS A 43 15.97 10.21 2.61
C LYS A 43 16.03 8.83 3.26
N VAL A 44 14.94 8.08 3.23
CA VAL A 44 14.80 6.88 4.05
C VAL A 44 13.75 5.96 3.46
N THR A 45 13.89 4.65 3.71
CA THR A 45 12.86 3.66 3.41
C THR A 45 12.05 3.43 4.68
N MET A 46 10.74 3.54 4.59
CA MET A 46 9.85 3.42 5.74
C MET A 46 8.87 2.26 5.57
N GLU A 47 8.61 1.58 6.67
CA GLU A 47 7.62 0.50 6.71
C GLU A 47 6.24 1.10 6.94
N VAL A 48 5.25 0.63 6.19
CA VAL A 48 3.87 1.10 6.30
C VAL A 48 2.97 -0.04 6.72
N GLU A 49 2.20 0.18 7.77
CA GLU A 49 1.22 -0.78 8.26
C GLU A 49 -0.11 -0.53 7.57
N SER A 50 -0.89 -1.58 7.42
CA SER A 50 -2.22 -1.45 6.83
C SER A 50 -3.16 -0.72 7.81
N VAL A 51 -3.98 0.19 7.28
CA VAL A 51 -4.99 0.89 8.09
C VAL A 51 -6.32 0.15 8.10
N ASP A 52 -6.51 -0.79 7.20
CA ASP A 52 -7.73 -1.60 7.09
C ASP A 52 -7.38 -3.07 7.01
N SER A 53 -8.35 -3.92 7.32
CA SER A 53 -8.24 -5.37 7.13
C SER A 53 -9.02 -5.76 5.88
N GLY A 54 -8.50 -6.75 5.14
CA GLY A 54 -9.18 -7.26 3.96
C GLY A 54 -8.27 -8.08 3.07
N TYR A 55 -8.82 -8.60 1.99
CA TYR A 55 -8.07 -9.35 0.99
C TYR A 55 -7.47 -8.37 -0.01
N LEU A 56 -6.21 -8.59 -0.36
CA LEU A 56 -5.54 -7.76 -1.37
C LEU A 56 -6.04 -8.16 -2.75
N CYS A 57 -6.83 -7.28 -3.36
CA CYS A 57 -7.47 -7.54 -4.65
C CYS A 57 -6.60 -7.13 -5.83
N GLU A 58 -5.98 -5.96 -5.70
CA GLU A 58 -5.20 -5.38 -6.80
C GLU A 58 -4.00 -4.63 -6.26
N ILE A 59 -2.92 -4.68 -7.03
CA ILE A 59 -1.74 -3.84 -6.82
C ILE A 59 -1.64 -2.96 -8.06
N LEU A 60 -1.86 -1.66 -7.89
CA LEU A 60 -1.86 -0.70 -8.99
C LEU A 60 -0.49 -0.08 -9.24
N VAL A 61 0.36 -0.07 -8.23
CA VAL A 61 1.76 0.38 -8.37
C VAL A 61 2.64 -0.77 -7.88
N SER A 62 3.40 -1.35 -8.80
CA SER A 62 4.28 -2.49 -8.52
C SER A 62 5.55 -2.05 -7.80
N GLU A 63 6.28 -3.02 -7.26
CA GLU A 63 7.59 -2.76 -6.68
C GLU A 63 8.47 -2.04 -7.72
N GLY A 64 9.17 -1.03 -7.25
CA GLY A 64 10.00 -0.19 -8.10
C GLY A 64 9.26 0.99 -8.72
N GLY A 65 7.93 1.01 -8.64
CA GLY A 65 7.13 2.10 -9.18
C GLY A 65 7.09 3.30 -8.24
N THR A 66 7.10 4.49 -8.82
CA THR A 66 7.02 5.76 -8.09
C THR A 66 5.66 6.38 -8.33
N ALA A 67 5.07 6.94 -7.28
CA ALA A 67 3.78 7.62 -7.37
C ALA A 67 3.71 8.80 -6.42
N PRO A 68 2.88 9.80 -6.75
CA PRO A 68 2.63 10.91 -5.83
C PRO A 68 1.87 10.45 -4.59
N VAL A 69 2.07 11.18 -3.50
CA VAL A 69 1.28 10.98 -2.27
C VAL A 69 -0.20 11.12 -2.60
N GLY A 70 -1.01 10.21 -2.06
CA GLY A 70 -2.46 10.21 -2.33
C GLY A 70 -2.89 9.34 -3.50
N THR A 71 -1.93 8.81 -4.28
CA THR A 71 -2.25 7.90 -5.37
C THR A 71 -2.78 6.57 -4.81
N VAL A 72 -3.82 6.03 -5.42
CA VAL A 72 -4.32 4.70 -5.05
C VAL A 72 -3.32 3.67 -5.58
N ILE A 73 -2.69 2.94 -4.67
CA ILE A 73 -1.63 1.98 -5.00
C ILE A 73 -2.08 0.54 -4.92
N ALA A 74 -3.18 0.28 -4.23
CA ALA A 74 -3.73 -1.07 -4.09
C ALA A 74 -5.20 -0.99 -3.69
N VAL A 75 -5.88 -2.13 -3.75
CA VAL A 75 -7.28 -2.24 -3.35
C VAL A 75 -7.45 -3.45 -2.45
N LEU A 76 -8.10 -3.24 -1.30
CA LEU A 76 -8.49 -4.31 -0.39
C LEU A 76 -10.01 -4.50 -0.47
N ALA A 77 -10.48 -5.70 -0.13
CA ALA A 77 -11.91 -5.98 -0.04
C ALA A 77 -12.19 -6.86 1.18
N GLU A 78 -13.40 -6.77 1.72
CA GLU A 78 -13.80 -7.57 2.88
C GLU A 78 -13.87 -9.06 2.54
N SER A 79 -14.20 -9.38 1.28
CA SER A 79 -14.24 -10.77 0.82
C SER A 79 -13.57 -10.88 -0.55
N LYS A 80 -13.09 -12.09 -0.86
CA LYS A 80 -12.46 -12.34 -2.16
C LYS A 80 -13.43 -12.18 -3.32
N GLU A 81 -14.73 -12.40 -3.06
CA GLU A 81 -15.74 -12.28 -4.09
C GLU A 81 -15.90 -10.86 -4.60
N GLU A 82 -15.56 -9.87 -3.77
CA GLU A 82 -15.63 -8.47 -4.14
C GLU A 82 -14.47 -8.03 -5.04
N CYS A 83 -13.42 -8.81 -5.11
CA CYS A 83 -12.30 -8.53 -6.00
C CYS A 83 -12.62 -8.85 -7.51
#